data_9eacfb2eedb5a67828a89c930fb1112f
#
_entry.id   9eacfb2eedb5a67828a89c930fb1112f
#
_cell.length_a   1.000
_cell.length_b   1.000
_cell.length_c   1.000
_cell.angle_alpha   90.00
_cell.angle_beta   90.00
_cell.angle_gamma   90.00
#
_symmetry.space_group_name_H-M   'P 1'
#
loop_
_entity.id
_entity.type
_entity.pdbx_description
1 polymer ?
#
loop_
_entity_poly.entity_id
_entity_poly.type
_entity_poly.pdbx_seq_one_letter_code
_entity_poly.pdbx_strand_id
1 'polypeptide(L)'
;LPKALLLSESDTWLAWLGESFLSQICTHYLLRFPIIPTHNMMNTEPHSPIETPLDVLARKNSEALLAGGKARIEAQHKKGKLTARERIELLLDKGSFEEIGRFVMHRCKDFGLDKEYYLGDSVVTGYGTISGRLVYVFSQDFTVFGGSLSEAHAEKICKIMDMAMKNGAPLIGLNDSGGARIQEGVVSLAGYADIFYRNTLASGVIPQISAIMGPCAGGAVYSPAITDFIMMVENTSYMFVTGPNVVKTVTHETVTSEELGGANTHASKSGVAHLSCANEVECIENIKKLLSYIPQNCEEDAPVYPYQAADESRPILNQIVPLDPNKPYDMRQVIEATVDEGSFFEIHKDYAENILVGFARLAGRSI
;
A
#
# COMPACT_ATOMS: atom_id res chain seq x y z
N LEU A 1 9.12 -53.17 -6.65
CA LEU A 1 7.92 -54.05 -6.76
C LEU A 1 7.52 -54.59 -5.39
N PRO A 2 6.24 -54.69 -4.93
CA PRO A 2 5.01 -54.38 -5.64
C PRO A 2 4.08 -53.39 -4.92
N LYS A 3 3.25 -52.71 -5.68
CA LYS A 3 1.78 -52.74 -5.90
C LYS A 3 0.87 -52.61 -4.67
N ALA A 4 0.19 -51.48 -4.65
CA ALA A 4 -1.25 -51.25 -4.64
C ALA A 4 -2.09 -51.94 -3.51
N LEU A 5 -2.85 -51.10 -2.83
CA LEU A 5 -4.29 -51.34 -2.66
C LEU A 5 -5.01 -50.03 -2.32
N LEU A 6 -5.95 -49.71 -3.18
CA LEU A 6 -7.09 -48.84 -2.94
C LEU A 6 -7.92 -49.37 -1.78
N LEU A 7 -8.48 -48.50 -0.97
CA LEU A 7 -9.83 -48.63 -0.43
C LEU A 7 -10.38 -47.28 -0.01
N SER A 8 -11.42 -46.88 -0.71
CA SER A 8 -12.52 -46.00 -0.30
C SER A 8 -13.15 -46.50 1.01
N GLU A 9 -13.59 -45.57 1.80
CA GLU A 9 -14.74 -45.58 2.72
C GLU A 9 -14.47 -44.68 3.91
N SER A 10 -15.06 -43.52 3.93
CA SER A 10 -15.36 -42.75 5.17
C SER A 10 -16.29 -41.58 4.95
N ASP A 11 -17.40 -41.78 4.28
CA ASP A 11 -18.49 -40.77 4.20
C ASP A 11 -19.73 -41.15 5.04
N THR A 12 -19.57 -41.84 6.16
CA THR A 12 -20.71 -42.27 6.99
C THR A 12 -20.65 -41.91 8.46
N TRP A 13 -19.67 -41.14 8.93
CA TRP A 13 -19.56 -40.79 10.36
C TRP A 13 -20.07 -39.37 10.75
N LEU A 14 -20.37 -38.51 9.81
CA LEU A 14 -20.87 -37.16 10.11
C LEU A 14 -22.40 -36.99 10.09
N ALA A 15 -23.14 -38.00 9.63
CA ALA A 15 -24.61 -37.99 9.59
C ALA A 15 -25.27 -38.54 10.87
N TRP A 16 -24.57 -39.20 11.76
CA TRP A 16 -25.18 -39.86 12.94
C TRP A 16 -25.11 -39.11 14.26
N LEU A 17 -24.43 -37.94 14.32
CA LEU A 17 -24.32 -37.10 15.52
C LEU A 17 -25.20 -35.85 15.49
N GLY A 18 -25.93 -35.61 14.40
CA GLY A 18 -26.74 -34.38 14.26
C GLY A 18 -28.17 -34.46 14.82
N GLU A 19 -28.79 -35.60 14.86
CA GLU A 19 -30.22 -35.71 15.22
C GLU A 19 -30.50 -36.15 16.67
N SER A 20 -29.55 -36.76 17.36
CA SER A 20 -29.74 -37.22 18.74
C SER A 20 -29.48 -36.14 19.80
N PHE A 21 -28.74 -35.06 19.49
CA PHE A 21 -28.39 -34.04 20.47
C PHE A 21 -29.40 -32.86 20.55
N LEU A 22 -30.15 -32.62 19.49
CA LEU A 22 -31.18 -31.56 19.45
C LEU A 22 -32.53 -32.00 20.03
N SER A 23 -32.83 -33.28 20.10
CA SER A 23 -34.10 -33.80 20.67
C SER A 23 -34.09 -33.88 22.21
N GLN A 24 -32.94 -33.96 22.86
CA GLN A 24 -32.84 -34.04 24.34
C GLN A 24 -32.79 -32.68 25.04
N ILE A 25 -32.49 -31.57 24.34
CA ILE A 25 -32.47 -30.24 24.93
C ILE A 25 -33.88 -29.60 24.93
N CYS A 26 -34.76 -29.99 24.04
CA CYS A 26 -36.13 -29.43 23.97
C CYS A 26 -37.10 -29.98 25.02
N THR A 27 -36.84 -31.14 25.66
CA THR A 27 -37.80 -31.79 26.53
C THR A 27 -37.60 -31.48 28.02
N HIS A 28 -36.51 -30.86 28.45
CA HIS A 28 -36.24 -30.59 29.86
C HIS A 28 -36.33 -29.14 30.33
N TYR A 29 -36.63 -28.17 29.47
CA TYR A 29 -36.71 -26.75 29.84
C TYR A 29 -38.06 -26.06 29.64
N LEU A 30 -39.15 -26.84 29.36
CA LEU A 30 -40.47 -26.24 29.09
C LEU A 30 -41.48 -26.39 30.23
N LEU A 31 -41.11 -26.76 31.46
CA LEU A 31 -42.04 -26.78 32.58
C LEU A 31 -41.41 -26.15 33.83
N ARG A 32 -41.49 -24.84 33.97
CA ARG A 32 -41.60 -24.08 35.24
C ARG A 32 -41.41 -22.57 34.98
N PHE A 33 -42.42 -21.89 34.48
CA PHE A 33 -42.60 -20.48 34.76
C PHE A 33 -43.96 -20.26 35.41
N PRO A 34 -44.02 -19.54 36.56
CA PRO A 34 -45.29 -19.17 37.18
C PRO A 34 -46.00 -18.12 36.35
N ILE A 35 -47.29 -18.29 36.18
CA ILE A 35 -48.19 -17.33 35.54
C ILE A 35 -48.21 -16.05 36.41
N ILE A 36 -47.66 -14.96 35.87
CA ILE A 36 -47.76 -13.62 36.47
C ILE A 36 -49.07 -12.98 35.95
N PRO A 37 -49.89 -12.43 36.84
CA PRO A 37 -51.16 -11.83 36.41
C PRO A 37 -50.96 -10.53 35.65
N THR A 38 -51.71 -10.36 34.60
CA THR A 38 -51.84 -9.14 33.80
C THR A 38 -52.34 -7.98 34.66
N HIS A 39 -51.47 -7.02 34.95
CA HIS A 39 -51.90 -5.70 35.38
C HIS A 39 -51.05 -4.60 34.73
N ASN A 40 -51.83 -3.65 34.15
CA ASN A 40 -51.48 -2.32 33.69
C ASN A 40 -50.64 -2.20 32.43
N MET A 41 -51.30 -1.87 31.32
CA MET A 41 -50.74 -1.10 30.20
C MET A 41 -50.15 0.21 30.78
N MET A 42 -48.85 0.25 31.02
CA MET A 42 -48.11 1.49 31.01
C MET A 42 -47.63 1.73 29.57
N ASN A 43 -47.83 2.95 29.09
CA ASN A 43 -47.28 3.47 27.86
C ASN A 43 -45.77 3.14 27.79
N THR A 44 -45.43 2.15 27.01
CA THR A 44 -44.03 1.92 26.63
C THR A 44 -43.75 2.88 25.49
N GLU A 45 -42.96 3.90 25.72
CA GLU A 45 -42.25 4.59 24.66
C GLU A 45 -41.59 3.53 23.76
N PRO A 46 -41.53 3.73 22.43
CA PRO A 46 -40.90 2.77 21.54
C PRO A 46 -39.42 2.64 21.94
N HIS A 47 -39.07 1.54 22.62
CA HIS A 47 -37.68 1.18 22.79
C HIS A 47 -37.03 1.13 21.40
N SER A 48 -35.99 1.96 21.19
CA SER A 48 -35.16 1.81 20.01
C SER A 48 -34.75 0.32 19.88
N PRO A 49 -34.85 -0.27 18.70
CA PRO A 49 -34.52 -1.68 18.53
C PRO A 49 -33.12 -1.93 19.08
N ILE A 50 -32.96 -2.95 19.91
CA ILE A 50 -31.67 -3.34 20.47
C ILE A 50 -30.76 -3.71 19.30
N GLU A 51 -29.69 -2.91 19.10
CA GLU A 51 -28.73 -3.13 18.02
C GLU A 51 -28.07 -4.51 18.17
N THR A 52 -28.17 -5.35 17.15
CA THR A 52 -27.53 -6.69 17.20
C THR A 52 -26.02 -6.56 16.98
N PRO A 53 -25.19 -7.57 17.37
CA PRO A 53 -23.76 -7.57 17.07
C PRO A 53 -23.44 -7.39 15.59
N LEU A 54 -24.28 -7.88 14.69
CA LEU A 54 -24.13 -7.70 13.24
C LEU A 54 -24.40 -6.26 12.81
N ASP A 55 -25.41 -5.61 13.41
CA ASP A 55 -25.69 -4.19 13.13
C ASP A 55 -24.53 -3.30 13.61
N VAL A 56 -23.96 -3.60 14.79
CA VAL A 56 -22.75 -2.93 15.30
C VAL A 56 -21.57 -3.10 14.34
N LEU A 57 -21.36 -4.31 13.84
CA LEU A 57 -20.29 -4.60 12.88
C LEU A 57 -20.50 -3.85 11.58
N ALA A 58 -21.72 -3.86 11.03
CA ALA A 58 -22.07 -3.14 9.81
C ALA A 58 -21.84 -1.63 9.96
N ARG A 59 -22.28 -1.06 11.08
CA ARG A 59 -22.06 0.35 11.39
C ARG A 59 -20.58 0.69 11.49
N LYS A 60 -19.79 -0.09 12.25
CA LYS A 60 -18.33 0.13 12.37
C LYS A 60 -17.60 0.00 11.04
N ASN A 61 -18.01 -0.94 10.17
CA ASN A 61 -17.47 -1.02 8.82
C ASN A 61 -17.76 0.25 8.03
N SER A 62 -18.99 0.76 8.07
CA SER A 62 -19.37 2.00 7.39
C SER A 62 -18.61 3.22 7.93
N GLU A 63 -18.42 3.31 9.24
CA GLU A 63 -17.62 4.36 9.89
C GLU A 63 -16.15 4.31 9.44
N ALA A 64 -15.54 3.11 9.41
CA ALA A 64 -14.17 2.93 8.97
C ALA A 64 -13.93 3.33 7.50
N LEU A 65 -14.95 3.13 6.63
CA LEU A 65 -14.86 3.55 5.24
C LEU A 65 -14.91 5.07 5.07
N LEU A 66 -15.52 5.79 6.01
CA LEU A 66 -15.59 7.25 5.98
C LEU A 66 -14.31 7.95 6.46
N ALA A 67 -13.40 7.21 7.10
CA ALA A 67 -12.11 7.72 7.57
C ALA A 67 -12.25 9.08 8.29
N GLY A 68 -11.64 10.16 7.79
CA GLY A 68 -11.73 11.51 8.32
C GLY A 68 -13.08 12.23 8.08
N GLY A 69 -14.03 11.57 7.36
CA GLY A 69 -15.36 12.08 7.05
C GLY A 69 -15.45 12.81 5.71
N LYS A 70 -16.68 12.93 5.20
CA LYS A 70 -16.99 13.43 3.85
C LYS A 70 -16.32 14.76 3.53
N ALA A 71 -16.34 15.72 4.45
CA ALA A 71 -15.78 17.05 4.20
C ALA A 71 -14.26 17.02 3.98
N ARG A 72 -13.51 16.15 4.70
CA ARG A 72 -12.07 15.98 4.52
C ARG A 72 -11.75 15.20 3.24
N ILE A 73 -12.58 14.22 2.88
CA ILE A 73 -12.47 13.49 1.61
C ILE A 73 -12.65 14.47 0.44
N GLU A 74 -13.70 15.29 0.46
CA GLU A 74 -13.94 16.32 -0.56
C GLU A 74 -12.79 17.34 -0.66
N ALA A 75 -12.20 17.73 0.48
CA ALA A 75 -11.03 18.60 0.51
C ALA A 75 -9.79 17.94 -0.10
N GLN A 76 -9.64 16.61 0.03
CA GLN A 76 -8.58 15.83 -0.61
C GLN A 76 -8.78 15.83 -2.14
N HIS A 77 -9.98 15.49 -2.61
CA HIS A 77 -10.33 15.50 -4.03
C HIS A 77 -10.18 16.88 -4.69
N LYS A 78 -10.55 17.97 -4.00
CA LYS A 78 -10.33 19.35 -4.50
C LYS A 78 -8.87 19.68 -4.76
N LYS A 79 -7.93 18.98 -4.11
CA LYS A 79 -6.49 19.10 -4.35
C LYS A 79 -5.99 18.21 -5.48
N GLY A 80 -6.88 17.48 -6.17
CA GLY A 80 -6.52 16.53 -7.22
C GLY A 80 -5.95 15.20 -6.67
N LYS A 81 -6.16 14.91 -5.38
CA LYS A 81 -5.63 13.72 -4.71
C LYS A 81 -6.72 12.69 -4.43
N LEU A 82 -6.39 11.44 -4.53
CA LEU A 82 -7.24 10.32 -4.14
C LEU A 82 -7.16 10.07 -2.62
N THR A 83 -8.16 9.39 -2.09
CA THR A 83 -8.12 8.86 -0.72
C THR A 83 -7.22 7.63 -0.62
N ALA A 84 -6.83 7.25 0.60
CA ALA A 84 -6.02 6.05 0.84
C ALA A 84 -6.68 4.77 0.27
N ARG A 85 -8.00 4.66 0.36
CA ARG A 85 -8.76 3.50 -0.14
C ARG A 85 -8.86 3.48 -1.65
N GLU A 86 -9.15 4.61 -2.28
CA GLU A 86 -9.21 4.73 -3.75
C GLU A 86 -7.85 4.38 -4.38
N ARG A 87 -6.74 4.78 -3.77
CA ARG A 87 -5.40 4.38 -4.21
C ARG A 87 -5.19 2.87 -4.17
N ILE A 88 -5.63 2.20 -3.09
CA ILE A 88 -5.55 0.73 -2.96
C ILE A 88 -6.45 0.05 -3.99
N GLU A 89 -7.68 0.54 -4.19
CA GLU A 89 -8.61 -0.01 -5.18
C GLU A 89 -8.08 0.08 -6.62
N LEU A 90 -7.36 1.16 -6.95
CA LEU A 90 -6.71 1.32 -8.25
C LEU A 90 -5.45 0.45 -8.38
N LEU A 91 -4.73 0.22 -7.28
CA LEU A 91 -3.48 -0.54 -7.28
C LEU A 91 -3.72 -2.04 -7.42
N LEU A 92 -4.67 -2.59 -6.68
CA LEU A 92 -4.87 -4.03 -6.58
C LEU A 92 -5.88 -4.57 -7.61
N ASP A 93 -5.79 -5.84 -7.90
CA ASP A 93 -6.78 -6.57 -8.68
C ASP A 93 -8.15 -6.45 -8.02
N LYS A 94 -9.20 -6.26 -8.82
CA LYS A 94 -10.55 -6.03 -8.33
C LYS A 94 -11.01 -7.13 -7.38
N GLY A 95 -11.37 -6.75 -6.16
CA GLY A 95 -11.92 -7.65 -5.14
C GLY A 95 -10.88 -8.52 -4.42
N SER A 96 -9.57 -8.28 -4.65
CA SER A 96 -8.50 -9.03 -3.97
C SER A 96 -8.06 -8.44 -2.64
N PHE A 97 -8.50 -7.22 -2.31
CA PHE A 97 -8.03 -6.52 -1.11
C PHE A 97 -8.62 -7.08 0.18
N GLU A 98 -7.74 -7.55 1.05
CA GLU A 98 -8.07 -7.98 2.42
C GLU A 98 -7.44 -7.00 3.43
N GLU A 99 -8.30 -6.20 4.07
CA GLU A 99 -7.86 -5.17 5.02
C GLU A 99 -7.54 -5.75 6.39
N ILE A 100 -6.39 -5.39 6.93
CA ILE A 100 -5.94 -5.78 8.27
C ILE A 100 -5.92 -4.56 9.18
N GLY A 101 -6.49 -4.70 10.39
CA GLY A 101 -6.48 -3.63 11.40
C GLY A 101 -7.49 -2.50 11.13
N ARG A 102 -8.58 -2.76 10.41
CA ARG A 102 -9.64 -1.79 10.07
C ARG A 102 -10.19 -1.04 11.28
N PHE A 103 -10.29 -1.70 12.43
CA PHE A 103 -10.90 -1.13 13.64
C PHE A 103 -9.89 -0.68 14.70
N VAL A 104 -8.59 -0.73 14.37
CA VAL A 104 -7.54 -0.21 15.24
C VAL A 104 -7.67 1.31 15.35
N MET A 105 -7.49 1.85 16.55
CA MET A 105 -7.51 3.27 16.84
C MET A 105 -6.28 3.65 17.66
N HIS A 106 -5.92 4.94 17.66
CA HIS A 106 -4.84 5.44 18.52
C HIS A 106 -5.19 5.25 20.01
N ARG A 107 -4.18 5.25 20.87
CA ARG A 107 -4.31 5.05 22.30
C ARG A 107 -4.05 6.32 23.11
N CYS A 108 -3.69 7.41 22.42
CA CYS A 108 -3.37 8.68 23.07
C CYS A 108 -4.60 9.30 23.74
N LYS A 109 -4.41 9.78 24.96
CA LYS A 109 -5.44 10.47 25.76
C LYS A 109 -5.10 11.93 26.02
N ASP A 110 -3.88 12.33 25.67
CA ASP A 110 -3.39 13.68 25.91
C ASP A 110 -3.86 14.66 24.83
N PHE A 111 -3.82 15.93 25.11
CA PHE A 111 -4.16 17.03 24.20
C PHE A 111 -5.58 16.93 23.59
N GLY A 112 -6.52 16.26 24.28
CA GLY A 112 -7.91 16.12 23.84
C GLY A 112 -8.15 15.03 22.81
N LEU A 113 -7.15 14.21 22.47
CA LEU A 113 -7.30 13.08 21.54
C LEU A 113 -8.20 11.96 22.09
N ASP A 114 -8.44 11.93 23.39
CA ASP A 114 -9.43 11.05 24.03
C ASP A 114 -10.88 11.26 23.57
N LYS A 115 -11.13 12.33 22.81
CA LYS A 115 -12.43 12.68 22.23
C LYS A 115 -12.50 12.48 20.71
N GLU A 116 -11.38 12.18 20.07
CA GLU A 116 -11.27 12.08 18.61
C GLU A 116 -10.77 10.70 18.20
N TYR A 117 -11.70 9.79 17.89
CA TYR A 117 -11.37 8.43 17.45
C TYR A 117 -11.80 8.21 16.01
N TYR A 118 -10.86 7.69 15.21
CA TYR A 118 -11.10 7.29 13.84
C TYR A 118 -10.70 5.82 13.67
N LEU A 119 -11.62 5.00 13.16
CA LEU A 119 -11.35 3.60 12.88
C LEU A 119 -10.32 3.46 11.76
N GLY A 120 -9.33 2.60 11.98
CA GLY A 120 -8.19 2.44 11.09
C GLY A 120 -7.02 3.37 11.39
N ASP A 121 -7.22 4.33 12.31
CA ASP A 121 -6.28 5.43 12.56
C ASP A 121 -5.95 6.15 11.22
N SER A 122 -4.77 6.59 10.97
CA SER A 122 -4.39 7.34 9.76
C SER A 122 -3.71 6.48 8.70
N VAL A 123 -3.97 5.16 8.67
CA VAL A 123 -3.42 4.25 7.65
C VAL A 123 -4.33 3.08 7.35
N VAL A 124 -4.51 2.78 6.08
CA VAL A 124 -5.16 1.56 5.59
C VAL A 124 -4.08 0.54 5.27
N THR A 125 -4.17 -0.66 5.83
CA THR A 125 -3.17 -1.72 5.69
C THR A 125 -3.83 -3.03 5.30
N GLY A 126 -3.17 -3.83 4.48
CA GLY A 126 -3.68 -5.11 4.05
C GLY A 126 -2.82 -5.79 2.99
N TYR A 127 -3.40 -6.72 2.29
CA TYR A 127 -2.78 -7.41 1.17
C TYR A 127 -3.81 -7.66 0.06
N GLY A 128 -3.31 -7.95 -1.11
CA GLY A 128 -4.11 -8.30 -2.28
C GLY A 128 -3.21 -8.79 -3.40
N THR A 129 -3.71 -8.78 -4.62
CA THR A 129 -2.91 -9.19 -5.77
C THR A 129 -2.76 -8.06 -6.79
N ILE A 130 -1.67 -8.09 -7.54
CA ILE A 130 -1.45 -7.31 -8.75
C ILE A 130 -1.09 -8.29 -9.86
N SER A 131 -1.95 -8.38 -10.89
CA SER A 131 -1.82 -9.37 -11.95
C SER A 131 -1.69 -10.81 -11.39
N GLY A 132 -2.46 -11.13 -10.35
CA GLY A 132 -2.47 -12.42 -9.66
C GLY A 132 -1.31 -12.65 -8.67
N ARG A 133 -0.33 -11.75 -8.58
CA ARG A 133 0.80 -11.85 -7.65
C ARG A 133 0.48 -11.20 -6.31
N LEU A 134 0.73 -11.92 -5.22
CA LEU A 134 0.53 -11.41 -3.86
C LEU A 134 1.41 -10.19 -3.58
N VAL A 135 0.83 -9.14 -3.02
CA VAL A 135 1.53 -7.95 -2.52
C VAL A 135 0.95 -7.51 -1.19
N TYR A 136 1.77 -6.90 -0.35
CA TYR A 136 1.35 -6.24 0.88
C TYR A 136 1.37 -4.73 0.66
N VAL A 137 0.37 -4.04 1.19
CA VAL A 137 0.21 -2.60 0.96
C VAL A 137 -0.18 -1.89 2.24
N PHE A 138 0.39 -0.71 2.44
CA PHE A 138 -0.15 0.29 3.34
C PHE A 138 -0.37 1.61 2.58
N SER A 139 -1.45 2.30 2.90
CA SER A 139 -1.76 3.62 2.33
C SER A 139 -2.08 4.58 3.46
N GLN A 140 -1.29 5.63 3.60
CA GLN A 140 -1.50 6.64 4.64
C GLN A 140 -2.68 7.52 4.27
N ASP A 141 -3.55 7.76 5.25
CA ASP A 141 -4.79 8.51 5.07
C ASP A 141 -4.64 9.95 5.60
N PHE A 142 -4.39 10.87 4.70
CA PHE A 142 -4.23 12.28 5.05
C PHE A 142 -5.51 12.92 5.61
N THR A 143 -6.68 12.31 5.38
CA THR A 143 -7.95 12.81 5.92
C THR A 143 -8.06 12.62 7.43
N VAL A 144 -7.25 11.71 8.01
CA VAL A 144 -7.20 11.42 9.44
C VAL A 144 -5.88 11.95 10.01
N PHE A 145 -5.93 12.97 10.84
CA PHE A 145 -4.76 13.59 11.49
C PHE A 145 -3.59 13.93 10.54
N GLY A 146 -3.91 14.26 9.26
CA GLY A 146 -2.88 14.55 8.25
C GLY A 146 -1.97 13.37 7.94
N GLY A 147 -2.45 12.13 8.05
CA GLY A 147 -1.65 10.93 7.83
C GLY A 147 -0.54 10.71 8.86
N SER A 148 -0.55 11.44 9.99
CA SER A 148 0.53 11.39 10.97
C SER A 148 0.63 10.05 11.68
N LEU A 149 1.88 9.61 11.91
CA LEU A 149 2.18 8.33 12.54
C LEU A 149 1.92 8.38 14.05
N SER A 150 1.02 7.54 14.53
CA SER A 150 0.84 7.16 15.94
C SER A 150 1.56 5.84 16.23
N GLU A 151 1.61 5.43 17.50
CA GLU A 151 2.02 4.08 17.88
C GLU A 151 1.18 3.00 17.16
N ALA A 152 -0.15 3.13 17.21
CA ALA A 152 -1.06 2.18 16.58
C ALA A 152 -0.94 2.13 15.04
N HIS A 153 -0.72 3.29 14.41
CA HIS A 153 -0.42 3.41 12.99
C HIS A 153 0.88 2.64 12.65
N ALA A 154 1.94 2.87 13.41
CA ALA A 154 3.22 2.18 13.21
C ALA A 154 3.08 0.65 13.39
N GLU A 155 2.40 0.19 14.43
CA GLU A 155 2.14 -1.23 14.66
C GLU A 155 1.41 -1.89 13.48
N LYS A 156 0.45 -1.19 12.86
CA LYS A 156 -0.25 -1.68 11.67
C LYS A 156 0.71 -1.86 10.49
N ILE A 157 1.56 -0.87 10.21
CA ILE A 157 2.56 -0.96 9.15
C ILE A 157 3.56 -2.09 9.46
N CYS A 158 4.10 -2.13 10.67
CA CYS A 158 5.04 -3.18 11.09
C CYS A 158 4.45 -4.58 10.92
N LYS A 159 3.19 -4.77 11.27
CA LYS A 159 2.49 -6.05 11.08
C LYS A 159 2.44 -6.46 9.60
N ILE A 160 2.13 -5.51 8.71
CA ILE A 160 2.10 -5.79 7.26
C ILE A 160 3.50 -6.10 6.73
N MET A 161 4.53 -5.40 7.19
CA MET A 161 5.93 -5.67 6.84
C MET A 161 6.37 -7.06 7.29
N ASP A 162 6.06 -7.45 8.53
CA ASP A 162 6.36 -8.79 9.06
C ASP A 162 5.65 -9.89 8.27
N MET A 163 4.40 -9.65 7.82
CA MET A 163 3.66 -10.58 6.98
C MET A 163 4.25 -10.67 5.57
N ALA A 164 4.64 -9.54 4.98
CA ALA A 164 5.30 -9.49 3.66
C ALA A 164 6.59 -10.30 3.67
N MET A 165 7.46 -10.07 4.67
CA MET A 165 8.69 -10.83 4.87
C MET A 165 8.45 -12.31 5.05
N LYS A 166 7.47 -12.70 5.87
CA LYS A 166 7.15 -14.11 6.12
C LYS A 166 6.64 -14.84 4.88
N ASN A 167 5.93 -14.14 4.00
CA ASN A 167 5.35 -14.72 2.79
C ASN A 167 6.22 -14.49 1.53
N GLY A 168 7.36 -13.83 1.66
CA GLY A 168 8.25 -13.52 0.54
C GLY A 168 7.53 -12.72 -0.56
N ALA A 169 6.79 -11.66 -0.19
CA ALA A 169 6.01 -10.89 -1.13
C ALA A 169 6.36 -9.39 -1.08
N PRO A 170 6.26 -8.65 -2.21
CA PRO A 170 6.57 -7.24 -2.27
C PRO A 170 5.75 -6.41 -1.28
N LEU A 171 6.38 -5.37 -0.73
CA LEU A 171 5.76 -4.36 0.11
C LEU A 171 5.61 -3.05 -0.68
N ILE A 172 4.41 -2.49 -0.68
CA ILE A 172 4.12 -1.22 -1.35
C ILE A 172 3.61 -0.22 -0.33
N GLY A 173 4.31 0.92 -0.22
CA GLY A 173 3.91 2.05 0.61
C GLY A 173 3.34 3.19 -0.25
N LEU A 174 2.08 3.56 -0.01
CA LEU A 174 1.44 4.74 -0.59
C LEU A 174 1.47 5.85 0.46
N ASN A 175 2.47 6.73 0.32
CA ASN A 175 2.89 7.65 1.38
C ASN A 175 2.22 9.02 1.23
N ASP A 176 1.57 9.48 2.30
CA ASP A 176 0.89 10.79 2.38
C ASP A 176 0.77 11.19 3.86
N SER A 177 1.85 11.75 4.45
CA SER A 177 1.95 11.95 5.90
C SER A 177 2.67 13.24 6.28
N GLY A 178 2.08 13.95 7.23
CA GLY A 178 2.71 15.09 7.88
C GLY A 178 3.87 14.75 8.84
N GLY A 179 4.19 13.46 9.03
CA GLY A 179 5.26 13.03 9.93
C GLY A 179 4.76 12.40 11.23
N ALA A 180 5.54 12.51 12.29
CA ALA A 180 5.19 11.99 13.62
C ALA A 180 3.97 12.72 14.20
N ARG A 181 3.07 11.98 14.84
CA ARG A 181 1.96 12.58 15.63
C ARG A 181 2.51 13.18 16.90
N ILE A 182 2.71 14.49 16.89
CA ILE A 182 3.39 15.22 17.97
C ILE A 182 2.73 15.06 19.34
N GLN A 183 1.43 14.86 19.38
CA GLN A 183 0.67 14.62 20.61
C GLN A 183 1.08 13.30 21.32
N GLU A 184 1.63 12.35 20.58
CA GLU A 184 2.12 11.08 21.15
C GLU A 184 3.60 11.14 21.52
N GLY A 185 4.28 12.24 21.22
CA GLY A 185 5.65 12.48 21.64
C GLY A 185 6.63 11.40 21.16
N VAL A 186 7.45 10.90 22.07
CA VAL A 186 8.53 9.95 21.79
C VAL A 186 8.02 8.58 21.30
N VAL A 187 6.81 8.19 21.65
CA VAL A 187 6.22 6.90 21.23
C VAL A 187 5.99 6.88 19.71
N SER A 188 5.55 7.99 19.13
CA SER A 188 5.46 8.15 17.69
C SER A 188 6.83 8.01 16.99
N LEU A 189 7.89 8.57 17.58
CA LEU A 189 9.25 8.42 17.06
C LEU A 189 9.76 6.97 17.16
N ALA A 190 9.45 6.27 18.25
CA ALA A 190 9.76 4.84 18.39
C ALA A 190 9.09 4.01 17.29
N GLY A 191 7.82 4.34 16.94
CA GLY A 191 7.13 3.70 15.83
C GLY A 191 7.85 3.83 14.48
N TYR A 192 8.45 4.99 14.20
CA TYR A 192 9.31 5.14 13.01
C TYR A 192 10.56 4.25 13.08
N ALA A 193 11.21 4.16 14.24
CA ALA A 193 12.38 3.29 14.41
C ALA A 193 12.02 1.82 14.13
N ASP A 194 10.85 1.36 14.57
CA ASP A 194 10.36 0.00 14.30
C ASP A 194 10.11 -0.27 12.81
N ILE A 195 9.64 0.74 12.06
CA ILE A 195 9.48 0.66 10.61
C ILE A 195 10.86 0.61 9.93
N PHE A 196 11.78 1.51 10.29
CA PHE A 196 13.13 1.55 9.70
C PHE A 196 13.89 0.24 9.92
N TYR A 197 13.79 -0.34 11.11
CA TYR A 197 14.37 -1.64 11.41
C TYR A 197 13.85 -2.71 10.43
N ARG A 198 12.56 -2.73 10.14
CA ARG A 198 11.97 -3.69 9.19
C ARG A 198 12.35 -3.39 7.75
N ASN A 199 12.45 -2.12 7.36
CA ASN A 199 12.97 -1.77 6.03
C ASN A 199 14.38 -2.34 5.81
N THR A 200 15.27 -2.24 6.83
CA THR A 200 16.64 -2.78 6.72
C THR A 200 16.66 -4.31 6.65
N LEU A 201 15.79 -5.01 7.39
CA LEU A 201 15.67 -6.46 7.31
C LEU A 201 15.08 -6.94 5.98
N ALA A 202 14.19 -6.18 5.38
CA ALA A 202 13.54 -6.51 4.11
C ALA A 202 14.44 -6.22 2.89
N SER A 203 15.45 -5.36 3.05
CA SER A 203 16.36 -4.97 1.97
C SER A 203 17.09 -6.18 1.38
N GLY A 204 16.97 -6.35 0.05
CA GLY A 204 17.53 -7.49 -0.66
C GLY A 204 16.80 -8.81 -0.47
N VAL A 205 15.69 -8.84 0.30
CA VAL A 205 14.89 -10.05 0.55
C VAL A 205 13.56 -9.98 -0.22
N ILE A 206 12.81 -8.90 -0.05
CA ILE A 206 11.58 -8.61 -0.79
C ILE A 206 11.65 -7.23 -1.41
N PRO A 207 11.03 -7.00 -2.58
CA PRO A 207 10.92 -5.67 -3.16
C PRO A 207 10.13 -4.71 -2.26
N GLN A 208 10.69 -3.53 -2.02
CA GLN A 208 10.07 -2.44 -1.28
C GLN A 208 9.86 -1.24 -2.21
N ILE A 209 8.60 -0.88 -2.47
CA ILE A 209 8.25 0.20 -3.39
C ILE A 209 7.52 1.29 -2.62
N SER A 210 8.00 2.52 -2.72
CA SER A 210 7.39 3.69 -2.11
C SER A 210 6.86 4.65 -3.18
N ALA A 211 5.56 4.94 -3.14
CA ALA A 211 4.94 6.00 -3.93
C ALA A 211 4.61 7.18 -3.02
N ILE A 212 5.16 8.34 -3.33
CA ILE A 212 4.93 9.57 -2.59
C ILE A 212 3.79 10.31 -3.26
N MET A 213 2.64 10.35 -2.60
CA MET A 213 1.39 10.89 -3.13
C MET A 213 0.90 12.13 -2.36
N GLY A 214 1.73 12.61 -1.47
CA GLY A 214 1.47 13.79 -0.66
C GLY A 214 2.70 14.23 0.11
N PRO A 215 2.56 15.08 1.13
CA PRO A 215 3.67 15.42 2.00
C PRO A 215 4.30 14.16 2.63
N CYS A 216 5.63 14.12 2.68
CA CYS A 216 6.43 13.21 3.49
C CYS A 216 7.49 14.04 4.20
N ALA A 217 7.19 14.43 5.44
CA ALA A 217 8.01 15.36 6.20
C ALA A 217 8.53 14.73 7.49
N GLY A 218 9.72 15.13 7.91
CA GLY A 218 10.34 14.63 9.14
C GLY A 218 10.55 13.12 9.12
N GLY A 219 10.07 12.41 10.14
CA GLY A 219 10.18 10.95 10.24
C GLY A 219 9.59 10.18 9.04
N ALA A 220 8.56 10.73 8.40
CA ALA A 220 7.89 10.10 7.27
C ALA A 220 8.77 10.00 6.01
N VAL A 221 9.83 10.81 5.89
CA VAL A 221 10.70 10.81 4.71
C VAL A 221 11.73 9.69 4.72
N TYR A 222 12.17 9.24 5.91
CA TYR A 222 13.30 8.31 6.02
C TYR A 222 12.94 6.89 5.54
N SER A 223 11.76 6.38 5.93
CA SER A 223 11.32 5.04 5.49
C SER A 223 11.25 4.92 3.96
N PRO A 224 10.55 5.80 3.23
CA PRO A 224 10.57 5.77 1.76
C PRO A 224 11.98 5.89 1.18
N ALA A 225 12.84 6.75 1.76
CA ALA A 225 14.18 7.01 1.24
C ALA A 225 15.14 5.82 1.32
N ILE A 226 14.82 4.80 2.13
CA ILE A 226 15.62 3.57 2.28
C ILE A 226 14.95 2.35 1.64
N THR A 227 13.88 2.53 0.87
CA THR A 227 13.26 1.47 0.06
C THR A 227 13.93 1.35 -1.31
N ASP A 228 13.62 0.27 -2.06
CA ASP A 228 14.32 -0.04 -3.32
C ASP A 228 13.91 0.90 -4.47
N PHE A 229 12.62 1.28 -4.53
CA PHE A 229 12.10 2.15 -5.58
C PHE A 229 11.23 3.26 -4.99
N ILE A 230 11.45 4.48 -5.46
CA ILE A 230 10.72 5.67 -5.04
C ILE A 230 10.12 6.33 -6.27
N MET A 231 8.80 6.51 -6.25
CA MET A 231 8.04 7.23 -7.27
C MET A 231 7.37 8.44 -6.63
N MET A 232 7.37 9.58 -7.30
CA MET A 232 6.79 10.82 -6.76
C MET A 232 5.77 11.40 -7.71
N VAL A 233 4.65 11.88 -7.17
CA VAL A 233 3.62 12.57 -7.94
C VAL A 233 3.91 14.07 -7.98
N GLU A 234 3.95 14.64 -9.17
CA GLU A 234 4.23 16.06 -9.39
C GLU A 234 3.21 16.98 -8.68
N ASN A 235 3.66 18.13 -8.23
CA ASN A 235 2.86 19.21 -7.65
C ASN A 235 2.08 18.87 -6.37
N THR A 236 2.00 17.61 -5.97
CA THR A 236 1.25 17.16 -4.78
C THR A 236 2.11 16.45 -3.76
N SER A 237 3.25 15.92 -4.15
CA SER A 237 4.14 15.17 -3.28
C SER A 237 5.42 15.92 -2.95
N TYR A 238 5.86 15.77 -1.71
CA TYR A 238 7.06 16.43 -1.20
C TYR A 238 7.81 15.48 -0.25
N MET A 239 9.14 15.43 -0.41
CA MET A 239 10.05 14.72 0.49
C MET A 239 11.07 15.70 1.05
N PHE A 240 11.03 15.96 2.35
CA PHE A 240 12.05 16.79 3.03
C PHE A 240 12.13 16.47 4.53
N VAL A 241 13.32 16.60 5.09
CA VAL A 241 13.54 16.42 6.53
C VAL A 241 12.81 17.50 7.33
N THR A 242 12.91 18.76 6.87
CA THR A 242 12.18 19.90 7.45
C THR A 242 11.53 20.72 6.34
N GLY A 243 10.35 21.30 6.63
CA GLY A 243 9.63 22.09 5.65
C GLY A 243 10.20 23.51 5.46
N PRO A 244 9.71 24.25 4.43
CA PRO A 244 10.21 25.59 4.06
C PRO A 244 10.24 26.60 5.20
N ASN A 245 9.29 26.56 6.12
CA ASN A 245 9.23 27.46 7.27
C ASN A 245 10.41 27.28 8.23
N VAL A 246 10.84 26.04 8.45
CA VAL A 246 12.01 25.76 9.31
C VAL A 246 13.29 26.17 8.60
N VAL A 247 13.42 25.89 7.30
CA VAL A 247 14.55 26.35 6.46
C VAL A 247 14.66 27.88 6.57
N LYS A 248 13.57 28.62 6.35
CA LYS A 248 13.56 30.08 6.46
C LYS A 248 13.98 30.57 7.84
N THR A 249 13.59 29.88 8.91
CA THR A 249 13.93 30.30 10.28
C THR A 249 15.40 30.05 10.61
N VAL A 250 15.97 28.95 10.11
CA VAL A 250 17.33 28.49 10.47
C VAL A 250 18.39 29.06 9.52
N THR A 251 18.13 28.98 8.19
CA THR A 251 19.12 29.40 7.17
C THR A 251 18.80 30.76 6.56
N HIS A 252 17.62 31.35 6.86
CA HIS A 252 17.12 32.59 6.28
C HIS A 252 16.84 32.52 4.76
N GLU A 253 16.82 31.32 4.19
CA GLU A 253 16.48 31.08 2.79
C GLU A 253 14.97 30.97 2.62
N THR A 254 14.45 31.56 1.56
CA THR A 254 13.03 31.45 1.20
C THR A 254 12.92 30.49 0.02
N VAL A 255 12.36 29.31 0.25
CA VAL A 255 12.15 28.27 -0.74
C VAL A 255 10.69 27.81 -0.73
N THR A 256 10.18 27.39 -1.86
CA THR A 256 8.87 26.72 -1.95
C THR A 256 9.00 25.23 -1.59
N SER A 257 7.89 24.56 -1.29
CA SER A 257 7.90 23.10 -1.06
C SER A 257 8.38 22.34 -2.27
N GLU A 258 8.03 22.80 -3.46
CA GLU A 258 8.42 22.16 -4.73
C GLU A 258 9.93 22.30 -4.98
N GLU A 259 10.50 23.47 -4.75
CA GLU A 259 11.94 23.68 -4.89
C GLU A 259 12.75 22.92 -3.84
N LEU A 260 12.23 22.80 -2.61
CA LEU A 260 12.92 22.13 -1.51
C LEU A 260 12.92 20.60 -1.66
N GLY A 261 11.78 20.02 -2.05
CA GLY A 261 11.65 18.57 -2.08
C GLY A 261 10.48 18.04 -2.91
N GLY A 262 10.10 18.74 -3.98
CA GLY A 262 9.11 18.29 -4.94
C GLY A 262 9.62 17.16 -5.84
N ALA A 263 8.70 16.54 -6.59
CA ALA A 263 9.00 15.41 -7.47
C ALA A 263 10.13 15.74 -8.46
N ASN A 264 10.06 16.90 -9.11
CA ASN A 264 11.09 17.31 -10.07
C ASN A 264 12.47 17.51 -9.39
N THR A 265 12.51 18.07 -8.19
CA THR A 265 13.77 18.25 -7.44
C THR A 265 14.43 16.90 -7.14
N HIS A 266 13.65 15.90 -6.73
CA HIS A 266 14.17 14.57 -6.43
C HIS A 266 14.42 13.72 -7.66
N ALA A 267 13.72 13.94 -8.76
CA ALA A 267 13.97 13.24 -10.02
C ALA A 267 15.20 13.79 -10.75
N SER A 268 15.45 15.14 -10.74
CA SER A 268 16.48 15.75 -11.58
C SER A 268 17.74 16.19 -10.83
N LYS A 269 17.64 16.57 -9.55
CA LYS A 269 18.77 17.13 -8.79
C LYS A 269 19.38 16.17 -7.79
N SER A 270 18.56 15.50 -6.97
CA SER A 270 19.05 14.59 -5.94
C SER A 270 19.16 13.14 -6.41
N GLY A 271 18.42 12.74 -7.43
CA GLY A 271 18.34 11.36 -7.91
C GLY A 271 17.68 10.39 -6.91
N VAL A 272 16.96 10.90 -5.91
CA VAL A 272 16.28 10.05 -4.93
C VAL A 272 15.01 9.41 -5.54
N ALA A 273 14.27 10.16 -6.35
CA ALA A 273 13.10 9.63 -7.05
C ALA A 273 13.52 8.91 -8.33
N HIS A 274 13.13 7.66 -8.47
CA HIS A 274 13.34 6.86 -9.67
C HIS A 274 12.44 7.30 -10.82
N LEU A 275 11.21 7.74 -10.49
CA LEU A 275 10.20 8.21 -11.44
C LEU A 275 9.46 9.43 -10.88
N SER A 276 9.30 10.45 -11.73
CA SER A 276 8.34 11.53 -11.56
C SER A 276 7.09 11.20 -12.37
N CYS A 277 5.91 11.29 -11.76
CA CYS A 277 4.63 10.93 -12.36
C CYS A 277 3.70 12.13 -12.37
N ALA A 278 3.04 12.41 -13.47
CA ALA A 278 2.17 13.57 -13.62
C ALA A 278 0.94 13.53 -12.68
N ASN A 279 0.51 12.34 -12.27
CA ASN A 279 -0.63 12.15 -11.37
C ASN A 279 -0.56 10.79 -10.65
N GLU A 280 -1.46 10.59 -9.66
CA GLU A 280 -1.49 9.36 -8.86
C GLU A 280 -1.84 8.10 -9.66
N VAL A 281 -2.65 8.22 -10.72
CA VAL A 281 -3.03 7.08 -11.58
C VAL A 281 -1.81 6.58 -12.36
N GLU A 282 -1.05 7.48 -12.99
CA GLU A 282 0.19 7.14 -13.67
C GLU A 282 1.22 6.52 -12.71
N CYS A 283 1.32 7.05 -11.50
CA CYS A 283 2.20 6.49 -10.48
C CYS A 283 1.82 5.04 -10.14
N ILE A 284 0.53 4.76 -9.97
CA ILE A 284 0.01 3.41 -9.70
C ILE A 284 0.29 2.47 -10.88
N GLU A 285 0.07 2.90 -12.11
CA GLU A 285 0.38 2.09 -13.29
C GLU A 285 1.88 1.82 -13.43
N ASN A 286 2.75 2.78 -13.08
CA ASN A 286 4.19 2.56 -13.04
C ASN A 286 4.60 1.55 -11.96
N ILE A 287 3.93 1.50 -10.79
CA ILE A 287 4.15 0.45 -9.79
C ILE A 287 3.82 -0.93 -10.38
N LYS A 288 2.65 -1.07 -11.02
CA LYS A 288 2.25 -2.33 -11.66
C LYS A 288 3.22 -2.74 -12.76
N LYS A 289 3.66 -1.78 -13.56
CA LYS A 289 4.64 -2.00 -14.63
C LYS A 289 5.98 -2.47 -14.04
N LEU A 290 6.51 -1.80 -13.01
CA LEU A 290 7.74 -2.20 -12.32
C LEU A 290 7.66 -3.64 -11.80
N LEU A 291 6.56 -3.98 -11.10
CA LEU A 291 6.34 -5.35 -10.58
C LEU A 291 6.37 -6.41 -11.69
N SER A 292 6.05 -6.07 -12.93
CA SER A 292 6.11 -7.00 -14.04
C SER A 292 7.54 -7.35 -14.47
N TYR A 293 8.54 -6.59 -14.02
CA TYR A 293 9.96 -6.81 -14.34
C TYR A 293 10.76 -7.45 -13.20
N ILE A 294 10.31 -7.30 -11.96
CA ILE A 294 11.05 -7.76 -10.78
C ILE A 294 10.47 -9.06 -10.21
N PRO A 295 11.28 -9.89 -9.55
CA PRO A 295 10.81 -11.12 -8.90
C PRO A 295 9.88 -10.84 -7.72
N GLN A 296 9.28 -11.90 -7.16
CA GLN A 296 8.47 -11.83 -5.95
C GLN A 296 9.32 -11.58 -4.71
N ASN A 297 10.48 -12.21 -4.67
CA ASN A 297 11.48 -12.14 -3.59
C ASN A 297 12.85 -12.57 -4.14
N CYS A 298 13.85 -12.61 -3.27
CA CYS A 298 15.23 -12.95 -3.65
C CYS A 298 15.44 -14.43 -4.04
N GLU A 299 14.47 -15.30 -3.82
CA GLU A 299 14.56 -16.75 -4.13
C GLU A 299 13.83 -17.10 -5.44
N GLU A 300 13.03 -16.20 -5.97
CA GLU A 300 12.23 -16.43 -7.18
C GLU A 300 12.79 -15.66 -8.38
N ASP A 301 12.54 -16.18 -9.57
CA ASP A 301 12.84 -15.49 -10.83
C ASP A 301 11.78 -14.43 -11.16
N ALA A 302 12.18 -13.42 -11.93
CA ALA A 302 11.25 -12.43 -12.48
C ALA A 302 10.24 -13.10 -13.44
N PRO A 303 9.02 -12.54 -13.58
CA PRO A 303 8.01 -13.09 -14.47
C PRO A 303 8.50 -13.20 -15.92
N VAL A 304 8.22 -14.34 -16.55
CA VAL A 304 8.51 -14.57 -17.99
C VAL A 304 7.24 -14.34 -18.79
N TYR A 305 7.34 -13.56 -19.84
CA TYR A 305 6.23 -13.22 -20.73
C TYR A 305 6.30 -14.01 -22.03
N PRO A 306 5.15 -14.30 -22.68
CA PRO A 306 5.14 -14.93 -23.98
C PRO A 306 5.99 -14.12 -24.98
N TYR A 307 6.86 -14.81 -25.68
CA TYR A 307 7.72 -14.23 -26.72
C TYR A 307 7.40 -14.90 -28.06
N GLN A 308 7.23 -14.07 -29.09
CA GLN A 308 7.22 -14.51 -30.46
C GLN A 308 8.58 -14.18 -31.08
N ALA A 309 9.28 -15.19 -31.52
CA ALA A 309 10.54 -14.99 -32.23
C ALA A 309 10.29 -14.05 -33.43
N ALA A 310 10.73 -12.81 -33.28
CA ALA A 310 10.78 -11.90 -34.40
C ALA A 310 11.92 -12.34 -35.36
N ASP A 311 11.89 -11.89 -36.58
CA ASP A 311 13.02 -12.06 -37.50
C ASP A 311 14.30 -11.55 -36.79
N GLU A 312 15.27 -12.43 -36.58
CA GLU A 312 16.52 -12.14 -35.85
C GLU A 312 17.32 -10.99 -36.48
N SER A 313 17.04 -10.67 -37.75
CA SER A 313 17.64 -9.56 -38.43
C SER A 313 17.00 -8.24 -38.05
N ARG A 314 17.77 -7.37 -37.41
CA ARG A 314 17.39 -5.98 -37.12
C ARG A 314 18.29 -5.00 -37.90
N PRO A 315 18.05 -4.80 -39.20
CA PRO A 315 18.91 -3.98 -40.05
C PRO A 315 19.08 -2.54 -39.60
N ILE A 316 18.11 -2.04 -38.82
CA ILE A 316 18.15 -0.69 -38.25
C ILE A 316 19.39 -0.46 -37.38
N LEU A 317 19.88 -1.49 -36.66
CA LEU A 317 21.08 -1.40 -35.82
C LEU A 317 22.33 -1.02 -36.61
N ASN A 318 22.41 -1.40 -37.87
CA ASN A 318 23.52 -1.03 -38.77
C ASN A 318 23.49 0.45 -39.18
N GLN A 319 22.38 1.16 -38.93
CA GLN A 319 22.17 2.54 -39.38
C GLN A 319 22.15 3.54 -38.22
N ILE A 320 21.80 3.11 -36.99
CA ILE A 320 21.65 3.99 -35.85
C ILE A 320 23.01 4.59 -35.45
N VAL A 321 24.04 3.76 -35.36
CA VAL A 321 25.39 4.22 -34.98
C VAL A 321 26.12 4.71 -36.18
N PRO A 322 26.45 6.02 -36.30
CA PRO A 322 27.13 6.56 -37.45
C PRO A 322 28.59 6.09 -37.55
N LEU A 323 29.10 5.92 -38.74
CA LEU A 323 30.51 5.59 -38.97
C LEU A 323 31.46 6.72 -38.58
N ASP A 324 30.97 7.96 -38.65
CA ASP A 324 31.72 9.13 -38.18
C ASP A 324 31.62 9.28 -36.66
N PRO A 325 32.73 9.11 -35.90
CA PRO A 325 32.74 9.16 -34.47
C PRO A 325 32.36 10.53 -33.88
N ASN A 326 32.33 11.58 -34.66
CA ASN A 326 31.94 12.91 -34.25
C ASN A 326 30.43 13.19 -34.38
N LYS A 327 29.67 12.26 -34.95
CA LYS A 327 28.21 12.38 -35.03
C LYS A 327 27.54 11.74 -33.85
N PRO A 328 26.72 12.51 -33.09
CA PRO A 328 25.94 11.95 -31.99
C PRO A 328 24.84 11.01 -32.50
N TYR A 329 24.47 10.06 -31.67
CA TYR A 329 23.30 9.20 -31.88
C TYR A 329 22.55 9.00 -30.57
N ASP A 330 21.29 8.61 -30.66
CA ASP A 330 20.45 8.35 -29.52
C ASP A 330 20.57 6.88 -29.09
N MET A 331 21.16 6.64 -27.92
CA MET A 331 21.34 5.29 -27.35
C MET A 331 19.99 4.62 -27.04
N ARG A 332 18.92 5.37 -26.80
CA ARG A 332 17.57 4.82 -26.60
C ARG A 332 17.12 4.01 -27.80
N GLN A 333 17.37 4.50 -29.04
CA GLN A 333 17.03 3.79 -30.25
C GLN A 333 17.79 2.45 -30.36
N VAL A 334 19.04 2.41 -29.87
CA VAL A 334 19.83 1.16 -29.84
C VAL A 334 19.20 0.17 -28.86
N ILE A 335 18.83 0.62 -27.66
CA ILE A 335 18.18 -0.21 -26.65
C ILE A 335 16.86 -0.76 -27.19
N GLU A 336 15.97 0.10 -27.66
CA GLU A 336 14.64 -0.28 -28.19
C GLU A 336 14.74 -1.22 -29.42
N ALA A 337 15.76 -1.06 -30.23
CA ALA A 337 16.03 -1.97 -31.36
C ALA A 337 16.64 -3.31 -30.90
N THR A 338 17.15 -3.42 -29.71
CA THR A 338 17.80 -4.64 -29.17
C THR A 338 16.85 -5.50 -28.35
N VAL A 339 16.02 -4.88 -27.51
CA VAL A 339 15.10 -5.56 -26.61
C VAL A 339 13.77 -5.91 -27.27
N ASP A 340 12.89 -6.62 -26.57
CA ASP A 340 11.54 -6.90 -27.04
C ASP A 340 10.76 -5.58 -27.23
N GLU A 341 9.95 -5.51 -28.27
CA GLU A 341 9.24 -4.29 -28.65
C GLU A 341 8.41 -3.71 -27.50
N GLY A 342 8.59 -2.42 -27.22
CA GLY A 342 7.87 -1.69 -26.17
C GLY A 342 8.21 -2.12 -24.73
N SER A 343 9.22 -2.99 -24.56
CA SER A 343 9.56 -3.50 -23.21
C SER A 343 10.50 -2.60 -22.42
N PHE A 344 11.14 -1.61 -23.03
CA PHE A 344 12.05 -0.73 -22.28
C PHE A 344 11.27 0.14 -21.26
N PHE A 345 11.62 0.01 -20.00
CA PHE A 345 11.09 0.78 -18.88
C PHE A 345 12.23 1.54 -18.22
N GLU A 346 12.42 2.77 -18.67
CA GLU A 346 13.48 3.65 -18.17
C GLU A 346 13.17 4.14 -16.76
N ILE A 347 14.18 4.11 -15.89
CA ILE A 347 14.17 4.72 -14.56
C ILE A 347 15.24 5.83 -14.51
N HIS A 348 15.11 6.79 -13.59
CA HIS A 348 16.01 7.96 -13.49
C HIS A 348 16.14 8.74 -14.81
N LYS A 349 15.08 8.76 -15.60
CA LYS A 349 15.05 9.42 -16.90
C LYS A 349 15.50 10.90 -16.85
N ASP A 350 15.21 11.60 -15.77
CA ASP A 350 15.48 13.02 -15.57
C ASP A 350 16.77 13.29 -14.76
N TYR A 351 17.51 12.23 -14.38
CA TYR A 351 18.75 12.32 -13.60
C TYR A 351 19.94 11.74 -14.37
N ALA A 352 21.01 12.54 -14.49
CA ALA A 352 22.24 12.12 -15.20
C ALA A 352 21.93 11.57 -16.62
N GLU A 353 21.27 12.35 -17.46
CA GLU A 353 20.75 11.99 -18.79
C GLU A 353 21.83 11.47 -19.78
N ASN A 354 23.10 11.54 -19.39
CA ASN A 354 24.22 10.98 -20.14
C ASN A 354 24.34 9.45 -20.05
N ILE A 355 23.52 8.79 -19.21
CA ILE A 355 23.41 7.34 -19.10
C ILE A 355 21.93 6.94 -19.05
N LEU A 356 21.56 5.90 -19.79
CA LEU A 356 20.21 5.32 -19.75
C LEU A 356 20.23 4.07 -18.89
N VAL A 357 19.34 4.01 -17.91
CA VAL A 357 19.16 2.86 -17.03
C VAL A 357 17.69 2.47 -16.99
N GLY A 358 17.40 1.20 -16.88
CA GLY A 358 16.01 0.73 -16.84
C GLY A 358 15.90 -0.77 -16.89
N PHE A 359 14.68 -1.22 -16.94
CA PHE A 359 14.34 -2.62 -17.17
C PHE A 359 13.89 -2.82 -18.62
N ALA A 360 14.13 -4.01 -19.16
CA ALA A 360 13.65 -4.41 -20.45
C ALA A 360 13.35 -5.92 -20.47
N ARG A 361 12.89 -6.44 -21.60
CA ARG A 361 12.79 -7.88 -21.81
C ARG A 361 13.58 -8.29 -23.04
N LEU A 362 14.19 -9.47 -22.91
CA LEU A 362 14.82 -10.13 -24.04
C LEU A 362 14.28 -11.56 -24.10
N ALA A 363 13.59 -11.89 -25.19
CA ALA A 363 12.85 -13.13 -25.36
C ALA A 363 11.87 -13.41 -24.18
N GLY A 364 11.14 -12.38 -23.78
CA GLY A 364 10.16 -12.41 -22.68
C GLY A 364 10.74 -12.44 -21.26
N ARG A 365 12.06 -12.49 -21.11
CA ARG A 365 12.76 -12.48 -19.80
C ARG A 365 13.21 -11.08 -19.43
N SER A 366 13.00 -10.71 -18.17
CA SER A 366 13.46 -9.41 -17.65
C SER A 366 14.99 -9.34 -17.59
N ILE A 367 15.51 -8.20 -18.01
CA ILE A 367 16.92 -7.83 -17.95
C ILE A 367 17.06 -6.42 -17.39
#